data_6887ea7b7bee7f3b752279ca34c594c8
#
_entry.id   6887ea7b7bee7f3b752279ca34c594c8
#
_cell.length_a   1.000
_cell.length_b   1.000
_cell.length_c   1.000
_cell.angle_alpha   90.00
_cell.angle_beta   90.00
_cell.angle_gamma   90.00
#
_symmetry.space_group_name_H-M   'P 1'
#
loop_
_entity.id
_entity.type
_entity.pdbx_description
1 polymer ?
#
loop_
_entity_poly.entity_id
_entity_poly.type
_entity_poly.pdbx_seq_one_letter_code
_entity_poly.pdbx_strand_id
1 'polypeptide(L)'
;MKANGGREEKEVFAAYIAKNRLKRSGQREVILDTFLRQQRHLSVDDLHQLVQKRRPDIGRTTVYRTLKLLQAAGLAQELALDGQSRFEREYKRAHHDHFICKSCGEILEFSNPEIERIQDEIAAGIGFVIEGHRHQIFGLCRRCAARPPRDEARR
;
A
#
# COMPACT_ATOMS: atom_id res chain seq x y z
N MET A 1 -2.24 23.30 -6.71
CA MET A 1 -0.86 22.87 -7.03
C MET A 1 -0.79 21.34 -6.93
N LYS A 2 -1.15 20.57 -7.98
CA LYS A 2 -1.25 19.10 -7.97
C LYS A 2 -0.54 18.41 -9.15
N ALA A 3 0.45 19.02 -9.77
CA ALA A 3 1.05 18.50 -11.01
C ALA A 3 2.47 17.91 -10.88
N ASN A 4 3.11 17.91 -9.70
CA ASN A 4 4.51 17.49 -9.57
C ASN A 4 4.70 16.08 -8.95
N GLY A 5 3.71 15.54 -8.25
CA GLY A 5 3.85 14.29 -7.51
C GLY A 5 4.21 13.06 -8.35
N GLY A 6 3.72 12.96 -9.57
CA GLY A 6 4.00 11.78 -10.41
C GLY A 6 5.33 11.82 -11.17
N ARG A 7 5.97 12.97 -11.30
CA ARG A 7 7.26 13.12 -12.01
C ARG A 7 8.42 12.62 -11.15
N GLU A 8 8.43 13.03 -9.91
CA GLU A 8 9.50 12.67 -8.98
C GLU A 8 9.52 11.15 -8.70
N GLU A 9 8.34 10.54 -8.48
CA GLU A 9 8.25 9.08 -8.30
C GLU A 9 8.75 8.31 -9.54
N LYS A 10 8.50 8.83 -10.75
CA LYS A 10 9.04 8.23 -11.98
C LYS A 10 10.56 8.31 -12.04
N GLU A 11 11.14 9.44 -11.63
CA GLU A 11 12.58 9.62 -11.57
C GLU A 11 13.21 8.66 -10.53
N VAL A 12 12.60 8.52 -9.35
CA VAL A 12 13.01 7.56 -8.32
C VAL A 12 12.95 6.12 -8.84
N PHE A 13 11.86 5.75 -9.51
CA PHE A 13 11.74 4.41 -10.08
C PHE A 13 12.76 4.14 -11.18
N ALA A 14 12.98 5.10 -12.07
CA ALA A 14 13.99 4.99 -13.12
C ALA A 14 15.41 4.82 -12.54
N ALA A 15 15.75 5.58 -11.50
CA ALA A 15 17.01 5.45 -10.79
C ALA A 15 17.14 4.06 -10.11
N TYR A 16 16.08 3.57 -9.47
CA TYR A 16 16.05 2.23 -8.87
C TYR A 16 16.29 1.14 -9.93
N ILE A 17 15.60 1.19 -11.07
CA ILE A 17 15.75 0.25 -12.18
C ILE A 17 17.20 0.26 -12.71
N ALA A 18 17.80 1.44 -12.90
CA ALA A 18 19.18 1.58 -13.37
C ALA A 18 20.19 1.03 -12.35
N LYS A 19 20.05 1.40 -11.06
CA LYS A 19 20.92 0.94 -9.96
C LYS A 19 20.96 -0.59 -9.84
N ASN A 20 19.80 -1.23 -10.03
CA ASN A 20 19.68 -2.68 -9.94
C ASN A 20 19.89 -3.41 -11.29
N ARG A 21 20.38 -2.72 -12.30
CA ARG A 21 20.66 -3.28 -13.64
C ARG A 21 19.45 -3.99 -14.26
N LEU A 22 18.24 -3.52 -13.95
CA LEU A 22 17.02 -4.08 -14.50
C LEU A 22 16.71 -3.46 -15.87
N LYS A 23 16.14 -4.25 -16.78
CA LYS A 23 15.75 -3.74 -18.10
C LYS A 23 14.61 -2.73 -17.97
N ARG A 24 14.72 -1.58 -18.63
CA ARG A 24 13.61 -0.62 -18.75
C ARG A 24 12.46 -1.28 -19.54
N SER A 25 11.23 -0.98 -19.14
CA SER A 25 10.04 -1.59 -19.74
C SER A 25 8.89 -0.60 -19.76
N GLY A 26 8.35 -0.35 -20.96
CA GLY A 26 7.16 0.48 -21.11
C GLY A 26 5.93 -0.08 -20.39
N GLN A 27 5.86 -1.40 -20.19
CA GLN A 27 4.80 -2.00 -19.37
C GLN A 27 4.89 -1.55 -17.91
N ARG A 28 6.11 -1.51 -17.32
CA ARG A 28 6.32 -1.01 -15.96
C ARG A 28 5.97 0.47 -15.82
N GLU A 29 6.26 1.27 -16.83
CA GLU A 29 5.91 2.69 -16.84
C GLU A 29 4.39 2.89 -16.85
N VAL A 30 3.65 2.12 -17.65
CA VAL A 30 2.18 2.16 -17.66
C VAL A 30 1.60 1.71 -16.32
N ILE A 31 2.16 0.68 -15.69
CA ILE A 31 1.72 0.19 -14.37
C ILE A 31 1.98 1.27 -13.31
N LEU A 32 3.18 1.84 -13.27
CA LEU A 32 3.53 2.94 -12.37
C LEU A 32 2.57 4.13 -12.55
N ASP A 33 2.38 4.60 -13.78
CA ASP A 33 1.46 5.69 -14.09
C ASP A 33 0.04 5.42 -13.60
N THR A 34 -0.43 4.19 -13.79
CA THR A 34 -1.77 3.79 -13.38
C THR A 34 -1.88 3.76 -11.87
N PHE A 35 -0.88 3.23 -11.18
CA PHE A 35 -0.80 3.17 -9.72
C PHE A 35 -0.74 4.57 -9.09
N LEU A 36 0.11 5.46 -9.60
CA LEU A 36 0.27 6.82 -9.07
C LEU A 36 -1.00 7.70 -9.19
N ARG A 37 -1.93 7.36 -10.07
CA ARG A 37 -3.22 8.05 -10.19
C ARG A 37 -4.24 7.62 -9.15
N GLN A 38 -3.97 6.55 -8.41
CA GLN A 38 -4.89 6.05 -7.39
C GLN A 38 -4.56 6.64 -6.03
N GLN A 39 -5.61 6.96 -5.26
CA GLN A 39 -5.48 7.46 -3.89
C GLN A 39 -6.01 6.45 -2.86
N ARG A 40 -6.28 5.22 -3.31
CA ARG A 40 -6.85 4.15 -2.48
C ARG A 40 -5.91 2.94 -2.44
N HIS A 41 -6.10 2.11 -1.45
CA HIS A 41 -5.44 0.81 -1.36
C HIS A 41 -5.96 -0.12 -2.46
N LEU A 42 -5.07 -0.70 -3.25
CA LEU A 42 -5.40 -1.56 -4.38
C LEU A 42 -4.88 -2.97 -4.17
N SER A 43 -5.69 -3.97 -4.50
CA SER A 43 -5.16 -5.31 -4.74
C SER A 43 -4.40 -5.37 -6.08
N VAL A 44 -3.66 -6.45 -6.30
CA VAL A 44 -3.04 -6.73 -7.61
C VAL A 44 -4.10 -6.78 -8.70
N ASP A 45 -5.27 -7.37 -8.40
CA ASP A 45 -6.36 -7.53 -9.36
C ASP A 45 -7.03 -6.19 -9.68
N ASP A 46 -7.24 -5.33 -8.68
CA ASP A 46 -7.75 -3.97 -8.91
C ASP A 46 -6.83 -3.19 -9.86
N LEU A 47 -5.52 -3.20 -9.59
CA LEU A 47 -4.56 -2.50 -10.45
C LEU A 47 -4.48 -3.14 -11.83
N HIS A 48 -4.52 -4.46 -11.92
CA HIS A 48 -4.51 -5.17 -13.20
C HIS A 48 -5.70 -4.78 -14.08
N GLN A 49 -6.92 -4.75 -13.53
CA GLN A 49 -8.12 -4.29 -14.24
C GLN A 49 -7.97 -2.84 -14.75
N LEU A 50 -7.38 -1.95 -13.95
CA LEU A 50 -7.15 -0.57 -14.37
C LEU A 50 -6.09 -0.48 -15.48
N VAL A 51 -5.03 -1.28 -15.40
CA VAL A 51 -3.96 -1.35 -16.40
C VAL A 51 -4.48 -1.91 -17.72
N GLN A 52 -5.30 -2.96 -17.67
CA GLN A 52 -5.86 -3.59 -18.88
C GLN A 52 -6.72 -2.63 -19.71
N LYS A 53 -7.38 -1.65 -19.11
CA LYS A 53 -8.12 -0.60 -19.86
C LYS A 53 -7.21 0.25 -20.75
N ARG A 54 -5.92 0.31 -20.46
CA ARG A 54 -4.91 1.09 -21.22
C ARG A 54 -4.02 0.19 -22.10
N ARG A 55 -3.67 -0.97 -21.59
CA ARG A 55 -2.75 -1.95 -22.20
C ARG A 55 -3.23 -3.37 -21.89
N PRO A 56 -4.11 -3.94 -22.74
CA PRO A 56 -4.67 -5.28 -22.54
C PRO A 56 -3.64 -6.41 -22.56
N ASP A 57 -2.47 -6.17 -23.13
CA ASP A 57 -1.34 -7.12 -23.24
C ASP A 57 -0.56 -7.28 -21.91
N ILE A 58 -0.82 -6.46 -20.90
CA ILE A 58 -0.11 -6.54 -19.62
C ILE A 58 -0.81 -7.54 -18.71
N GLY A 59 -0.15 -8.65 -18.43
CA GLY A 59 -0.68 -9.71 -17.58
C GLY A 59 -0.53 -9.41 -16.07
N ARG A 60 -1.36 -10.09 -15.26
CA ARG A 60 -1.41 -9.96 -13.80
C ARG A 60 -0.04 -10.16 -13.11
N THR A 61 0.73 -11.13 -13.58
CA THR A 61 2.08 -11.40 -13.04
C THR A 61 3.03 -10.23 -13.23
N THR A 62 2.93 -9.52 -14.37
CA THR A 62 3.74 -8.32 -14.64
C THR A 62 3.36 -7.19 -13.70
N VAL A 63 2.06 -7.01 -13.43
CA VAL A 63 1.56 -6.03 -12.45
C VAL A 63 2.10 -6.35 -11.05
N TYR A 64 1.96 -7.59 -10.58
CA TYR A 64 2.48 -8.01 -9.28
C TYR A 64 3.98 -7.77 -9.13
N ARG A 65 4.77 -8.25 -10.10
CA ARG A 65 6.23 -8.05 -10.09
C ARG A 65 6.60 -6.57 -10.09
N THR A 66 5.85 -5.74 -10.81
CA THR A 66 6.10 -4.29 -10.82
C THR A 66 5.77 -3.66 -9.47
N LEU A 67 4.65 -4.02 -8.84
CA LEU A 67 4.31 -3.56 -7.49
C LEU A 67 5.40 -3.92 -6.48
N LYS A 68 5.97 -5.13 -6.56
CA LYS A 68 7.10 -5.52 -5.68
C LYS A 68 8.36 -4.68 -5.95
N LEU A 69 8.61 -4.27 -7.19
CA LEU A 69 9.71 -3.34 -7.51
C LEU A 69 9.41 -1.92 -6.99
N LEU A 70 8.16 -1.46 -7.07
CA LEU A 70 7.75 -0.17 -6.51
C LEU A 70 7.91 -0.15 -4.99
N GLN A 71 7.56 -1.24 -4.33
CA GLN A 71 7.78 -1.43 -2.88
C GLN A 71 9.26 -1.36 -2.53
N ALA A 72 10.11 -2.09 -3.26
CA ALA A 72 11.55 -2.09 -3.04
C ALA A 72 12.21 -0.72 -3.37
N ALA A 73 11.57 0.09 -4.22
CA ALA A 73 11.99 1.45 -4.53
C ALA A 73 11.44 2.51 -3.54
N GLY A 74 10.68 2.12 -2.49
CA GLY A 74 10.06 3.04 -1.54
C GLY A 74 8.90 3.86 -2.11
N LEU A 75 8.29 3.39 -3.20
CA LEU A 75 7.18 4.08 -3.88
C LEU A 75 5.81 3.50 -3.52
N ALA A 76 5.78 2.28 -3.03
CA ALA A 76 4.57 1.58 -2.61
C ALA A 76 4.78 0.89 -1.27
N GLN A 77 3.75 0.86 -0.45
CA GLN A 77 3.66 0.04 0.75
C GLN A 77 2.66 -1.08 0.53
N GLU A 78 2.99 -2.28 1.01
CA GLU A 78 2.11 -3.44 1.01
C GLU A 78 1.51 -3.64 2.40
N LEU A 79 0.20 -3.77 2.46
CA LEU A 79 -0.57 -4.12 3.63
C LEU A 79 -1.06 -5.57 3.47
N ALA A 80 -0.66 -6.43 4.40
CA ALA A 80 -1.12 -7.82 4.43
C ALA A 80 -2.50 -7.90 5.10
N LEU A 81 -3.48 -8.47 4.40
CA LEU A 81 -4.86 -8.63 4.84
C LEU A 81 -5.26 -10.10 4.65
N ASP A 82 -5.34 -10.89 5.69
CA ASP A 82 -5.90 -12.27 5.70
C ASP A 82 -5.75 -13.03 4.36
N GLY A 83 -4.49 -13.16 3.89
CA GLY A 83 -4.16 -13.83 2.63
C GLY A 83 -4.30 -12.97 1.36
N GLN A 84 -4.71 -11.71 1.46
CA GLN A 84 -4.73 -10.75 0.37
C GLN A 84 -3.80 -9.58 0.66
N SER A 85 -3.02 -9.17 -0.33
CA SER A 85 -2.19 -7.97 -0.25
C SER A 85 -2.91 -6.77 -0.86
N ARG A 86 -2.84 -5.64 -0.17
CA ARG A 86 -3.23 -4.33 -0.69
C ARG A 86 -1.99 -3.45 -0.79
N PHE A 87 -1.93 -2.61 -1.82
CA PHE A 87 -0.83 -1.70 -2.07
C PHE A 87 -1.33 -0.27 -2.07
N GLU A 88 -0.56 0.60 -1.42
CA GLU A 88 -0.79 2.05 -1.43
C GLU A 88 0.48 2.80 -1.82
N ARG A 89 0.35 4.08 -2.16
CA ARG A 89 1.49 4.97 -2.41
C ARG A 89 2.17 5.32 -1.09
N GLU A 90 3.52 5.26 -1.09
CA GLU A 90 4.31 5.52 0.12
C GLU A 90 5.16 6.80 0.00
N TYR A 91 5.61 7.13 -1.21
CA TYR A 91 6.61 8.17 -1.42
C TYR A 91 6.20 9.54 -0.87
N LYS A 92 7.00 10.07 0.07
CA LYS A 92 6.79 11.38 0.73
C LYS A 92 5.39 11.55 1.34
N ARG A 93 4.71 10.47 1.70
CA ARG A 93 3.49 10.57 2.50
C ARG A 93 3.84 10.78 3.98
N ALA A 94 3.02 11.55 4.68
CA ALA A 94 3.09 11.62 6.13
C ALA A 94 2.81 10.23 6.71
N HIS A 95 3.48 9.90 7.83
CA HIS A 95 3.23 8.66 8.54
C HIS A 95 1.74 8.53 8.91
N HIS A 96 1.20 7.34 8.72
CA HIS A 96 -0.16 6.97 9.09
C HIS A 96 -0.23 5.47 9.36
N ASP A 97 -1.17 5.13 10.20
CA ASP A 97 -1.48 3.78 10.61
C ASP A 97 -2.85 3.34 10.06
N HIS A 98 -3.19 2.08 10.22
CA HIS A 98 -4.37 1.50 9.59
C HIS A 98 -5.27 0.76 10.56
N PHE A 99 -6.58 1.08 10.53
CA PHE A 99 -7.64 0.19 10.99
C PHE A 99 -8.13 -0.64 9.81
N ILE A 100 -8.22 -1.95 10.00
CA ILE A 100 -8.56 -2.90 8.96
C ILE A 100 -9.78 -3.71 9.36
N CYS A 101 -10.86 -3.59 8.58
CA CYS A 101 -12.07 -4.36 8.81
C CYS A 101 -11.93 -5.78 8.29
N LYS A 102 -11.93 -6.78 9.17
CA LYS A 102 -11.87 -8.19 8.82
C LYS A 102 -13.08 -8.70 8.03
N SER A 103 -14.23 -8.02 8.12
CA SER A 103 -15.45 -8.46 7.46
C SER A 103 -15.58 -7.96 6.02
N CYS A 104 -15.19 -6.72 5.72
CA CYS A 104 -15.38 -6.14 4.38
C CYS A 104 -14.08 -5.64 3.73
N GLY A 105 -12.95 -5.73 4.42
CA GLY A 105 -11.65 -5.27 3.92
C GLY A 105 -11.51 -3.75 3.82
N GLU A 106 -12.43 -2.97 4.45
CA GLU A 106 -12.29 -1.52 4.53
C GLU A 106 -11.06 -1.14 5.33
N ILE A 107 -10.27 -0.21 4.80
CA ILE A 107 -9.06 0.30 5.43
C ILE A 107 -9.30 1.77 5.75
N LEU A 108 -9.10 2.15 7.01
CA LEU A 108 -9.18 3.52 7.49
C LEU A 108 -7.80 3.95 7.99
N GLU A 109 -7.31 5.04 7.44
CA GLU A 109 -6.03 5.64 7.86
C GLU A 109 -6.24 6.52 9.08
N PHE A 110 -5.27 6.51 10.00
CA PHE A 110 -5.23 7.43 11.13
C PHE A 110 -3.77 7.80 11.44
N SER A 111 -3.60 8.89 12.17
CA SER A 111 -2.32 9.27 12.77
C SER A 111 -2.61 9.82 14.17
N ASN A 112 -1.82 9.41 15.15
CA ASN A 112 -1.98 9.87 16.52
C ASN A 112 -0.61 10.12 17.16
N PRO A 113 -0.24 11.41 17.37
CA PRO A 113 1.05 11.78 17.97
C PRO A 113 1.28 11.19 19.37
N GLU A 114 0.22 10.89 20.11
CA GLU A 114 0.35 10.29 21.43
C GLU A 114 0.84 8.83 21.36
N ILE A 115 0.38 8.08 20.35
CA ILE A 115 0.86 6.71 20.12
C ILE A 115 2.35 6.75 19.78
N GLU A 116 2.75 7.66 18.90
CA GLU A 116 4.15 7.85 18.52
C GLU A 116 5.03 8.17 19.74
N ARG A 117 4.58 9.13 20.56
CA ARG A 117 5.29 9.51 21.79
C ARG A 117 5.48 8.33 22.75
N ILE A 118 4.43 7.53 22.96
CA ILE A 118 4.51 6.36 23.84
C ILE A 118 5.50 5.32 23.31
N GLN A 119 5.51 5.07 22.01
CA GLN A 119 6.46 4.14 21.39
C GLN A 119 7.92 4.62 21.57
N ASP A 120 8.16 5.91 21.34
CA ASP A 120 9.48 6.52 21.54
C ASP A 120 9.97 6.43 22.99
N GLU A 121 9.08 6.70 23.98
CA GLU A 121 9.39 6.59 25.39
C GLU A 121 9.73 5.15 25.81
N ILE A 122 8.96 4.17 25.33
CA ILE A 122 9.24 2.75 25.59
C ILE A 122 10.59 2.36 24.99
N ALA A 123 10.85 2.74 23.73
CA ALA A 123 12.10 2.44 23.04
C ALA A 123 13.30 3.06 23.79
N ALA A 124 13.21 4.33 24.17
CA ALA A 124 14.26 5.02 24.93
C ALA A 124 14.52 4.35 26.28
N GLY A 125 13.48 3.89 26.97
CA GLY A 125 13.58 3.21 28.26
C GLY A 125 14.36 1.89 28.20
N ILE A 126 14.43 1.25 27.05
CA ILE A 126 15.17 0.00 26.83
C ILE A 126 16.44 0.18 25.95
N GLY A 127 16.77 1.42 25.57
CA GLY A 127 17.92 1.72 24.72
C GLY A 127 17.75 1.29 23.25
N PHE A 128 16.51 1.20 22.75
CA PHE A 128 16.21 0.83 21.38
C PHE A 128 16.07 2.06 20.47
N VAL A 129 16.64 2.01 19.28
CA VAL A 129 16.53 3.06 18.26
C VAL A 129 15.47 2.64 17.24
N ILE A 130 14.37 3.39 17.17
CA ILE A 130 13.33 3.14 16.17
C ILE A 130 13.76 3.72 14.83
N GLU A 131 13.85 2.90 13.79
CA GLU A 131 14.05 3.33 12.39
C GLU A 131 12.76 3.44 11.61
N GLY A 132 11.67 2.85 12.12
CA GLY A 132 10.33 2.88 11.54
C GLY A 132 9.45 1.83 12.18
N HIS A 133 8.14 1.98 12.01
CA HIS A 133 7.14 1.01 12.47
C HIS A 133 5.99 0.87 11.48
N ARG A 134 5.14 -0.12 11.71
CA ARG A 134 3.88 -0.34 11.01
C ARG A 134 2.84 -0.75 12.03
N HIS A 135 1.80 0.04 12.16
CA HIS A 135 0.74 -0.24 13.09
C HIS A 135 -0.55 -0.58 12.33
N GLN A 136 -1.04 -1.79 12.51
CA GLN A 136 -2.26 -2.30 11.89
C GLN A 136 -3.18 -2.83 12.99
N ILE A 137 -4.38 -2.27 13.06
CA ILE A 137 -5.40 -2.67 14.03
C ILE A 137 -6.53 -3.36 13.28
N PHE A 138 -6.81 -4.59 13.65
CA PHE A 138 -7.82 -5.42 13.02
C PHE A 138 -9.10 -5.45 13.85
N GLY A 139 -10.25 -5.31 13.17
CA GLY A 139 -11.54 -5.31 13.84
C GLY A 139 -12.71 -5.28 12.86
N LEU A 140 -13.83 -4.69 13.26
CA LEU A 140 -14.99 -4.46 12.40
C LEU A 140 -15.22 -2.96 12.25
N CYS A 141 -15.40 -2.49 11.03
CA CYS A 141 -15.82 -1.11 10.79
C CYS A 141 -17.25 -0.88 11.31
N ARG A 142 -17.61 0.39 11.51
CA ARG A 142 -18.94 0.77 12.03
C ARG A 142 -20.10 0.07 11.32
N ARG A 143 -20.02 -0.03 9.98
CA ARG A 143 -21.04 -0.65 9.15
C ARG A 143 -21.14 -2.17 9.39
N CYS A 144 -19.99 -2.84 9.55
CA CYS A 144 -19.96 -4.29 9.78
C CYS A 144 -20.28 -4.66 11.22
N ALA A 145 -19.86 -3.85 12.19
CA ALA A 145 -20.19 -4.05 13.61
C ALA A 145 -21.70 -3.88 13.91
N ALA A 146 -22.38 -3.02 13.14
CA ALA A 146 -23.82 -2.82 13.27
C ALA A 146 -24.67 -3.92 12.59
N ARG A 147 -24.06 -4.87 11.85
CA ARG A 147 -24.79 -6.01 11.26
C ARG A 147 -24.87 -7.13 12.30
N PRO A 148 -26.05 -7.76 12.48
CA PRO A 148 -26.14 -8.96 13.31
C PRO A 148 -25.15 -10.02 12.79
N PRO A 149 -24.53 -10.84 13.67
CA PRO A 149 -23.67 -11.92 13.26
C PRO A 149 -24.41 -12.79 12.25
N ARG A 150 -23.78 -13.07 11.11
CA ARG A 150 -24.32 -14.08 10.19
C ARG A 150 -24.28 -15.38 10.94
N ASP A 151 -25.45 -16.01 11.11
CA ASP A 151 -25.57 -17.35 11.66
C ASP A 151 -24.68 -18.30 10.83
N GLU A 152 -23.48 -18.62 11.33
CA GLU A 152 -22.62 -19.69 10.80
C GLU A 152 -23.15 -21.08 11.17
N ALA A 153 -24.36 -21.15 11.70
CA ALA A 153 -25.03 -22.38 12.08
C ALA A 153 -25.92 -22.90 10.94
N ARG A 154 -25.34 -23.19 9.77
CA ARG A 154 -25.94 -24.09 8.74
C ARG A 154 -24.88 -24.53 7.73
N ARG A 155 -23.99 -25.38 8.17
CA ARG A 155 -23.38 -26.44 7.32
C ARG A 155 -23.04 -27.66 8.17
#